data_1c196fad1c0b4aad99b31d007fedbf86
#
_entry.id   1c196fad1c0b4aad99b31d007fedbf86
#
_cell.length_a   1.000
_cell.length_b   1.000
_cell.length_c   1.000
_cell.angle_alpha   90.00
_cell.angle_beta   90.00
_cell.angle_gamma   90.00
#
_symmetry.space_group_name_H-M   'P 1'
#
loop_
_entity.id
_entity.type
_entity.pdbx_description
1 polymer ?
#
loop_
_entity_poly.entity_id
_entity_poly.type
_entity_poly.pdbx_seq_one_letter_code
_entity_poly.pdbx_strand_id
1 'polypeptide(L)'
;MKNEIQSLLKKEGITSDEINDANINDFADLIEKIGKKKTEHIKSSEISKGLNTKFVGQDLYVYREVSSTNTIAKFLSQNGIGNGSVVIAEKQTAGRGRSGKTWESPLGGIWLSIILTPNVDYSNIPLITLATGVAVAKTLERIEVESCEIKWPNDIMINGKKVCGILTEATTSFNSIENVVVGVGIDANLNIEDFPEDLKDKTTSLEIELGRKVDENLLIKLFLEETEEIFELFNHGRHEEILKEWRKRSYTIGKIVEVKKPFNQPYDAYALGISKEGSLVVEKTDGTLEKVISGECIIKN
;
A
#
# COMPACT_ATOMS: atom_id res chain seq x y z
N MET A 1 -5.98 -0.32 -22.09
CA MET A 1 -5.56 0.78 -21.20
C MET A 1 -6.49 1.99 -21.31
N LYS A 2 -6.52 2.78 -22.42
CA LYS A 2 -7.48 3.91 -22.55
C LYS A 2 -8.95 3.49 -22.35
N ASN A 3 -9.35 2.36 -22.88
CA ASN A 3 -10.72 1.82 -22.76
C ASN A 3 -11.06 1.32 -21.33
N GLU A 4 -10.09 0.84 -20.55
CA GLU A 4 -10.30 0.42 -19.16
C GLU A 4 -10.47 1.63 -18.25
N ILE A 5 -9.67 2.67 -18.44
CA ILE A 5 -9.77 3.94 -17.71
C ILE A 5 -11.10 4.61 -18.03
N GLN A 6 -11.51 4.67 -19.31
CA GLN A 6 -12.82 5.18 -19.70
C GLN A 6 -13.99 4.38 -19.09
N SER A 7 -13.84 3.05 -18.98
CA SER A 7 -14.84 2.21 -18.31
C SER A 7 -14.93 2.48 -16.81
N LEU A 8 -13.79 2.74 -16.17
CA LEU A 8 -13.73 3.06 -14.74
C LEU A 8 -14.31 4.46 -14.45
N LEU A 9 -13.92 5.47 -15.25
CA LEU A 9 -14.45 6.82 -15.12
C LEU A 9 -15.97 6.87 -15.37
N LYS A 10 -16.48 6.06 -16.30
CA LYS A 10 -17.93 5.89 -16.48
C LYS A 10 -18.63 5.30 -15.27
N LYS A 11 -17.99 4.37 -14.55
CA LYS A 11 -18.52 3.84 -13.28
C LYS A 11 -18.55 4.89 -12.18
N GLU A 12 -17.65 5.86 -12.22
CA GLU A 12 -17.62 7.02 -11.32
C GLU A 12 -18.56 8.16 -11.80
N GLY A 13 -19.34 7.94 -12.86
CA GLY A 13 -20.34 8.89 -13.36
C GLY A 13 -19.80 9.97 -14.31
N ILE A 14 -18.60 9.76 -14.86
CA ILE A 14 -17.95 10.68 -15.80
C ILE A 14 -18.24 10.25 -17.23
N THR A 15 -18.67 11.17 -18.07
CA THR A 15 -19.02 10.88 -19.46
C THR A 15 -17.78 10.81 -20.37
N SER A 16 -17.92 10.06 -21.47
CA SER A 16 -16.82 9.91 -22.45
C SER A 16 -16.42 11.25 -23.09
N ASP A 17 -17.35 12.18 -23.22
CA ASP A 17 -17.13 13.48 -23.85
C ASP A 17 -16.35 14.40 -22.89
N GLU A 18 -16.66 14.37 -21.60
CA GLU A 18 -15.89 15.09 -20.57
C GLU A 18 -14.43 14.62 -20.49
N ILE A 19 -14.16 13.36 -20.84
CA ILE A 19 -12.80 12.78 -20.82
C ILE A 19 -12.00 13.16 -22.08
N ASN A 20 -12.66 13.25 -23.24
CA ASN A 20 -11.98 13.47 -24.53
C ASN A 20 -11.63 14.95 -24.76
N ASP A 21 -12.39 15.88 -24.18
CA ASP A 21 -12.23 17.33 -24.37
C ASP A 21 -11.39 17.98 -23.24
N ALA A 22 -11.06 17.23 -22.17
CA ALA A 22 -10.34 17.77 -21.02
C ALA A 22 -8.85 17.97 -21.30
N ASN A 23 -8.38 19.19 -21.09
CA ASN A 23 -6.96 19.47 -20.86
C ASN A 23 -6.60 19.25 -19.38
N ILE A 24 -5.33 19.38 -18.98
CA ILE A 24 -4.87 19.09 -17.59
C ILE A 24 -5.66 19.88 -16.53
N ASN A 25 -6.09 21.10 -16.81
CA ASN A 25 -6.87 21.91 -15.86
C ASN A 25 -8.32 21.39 -15.74
N ASP A 26 -8.92 20.94 -16.85
CA ASP A 26 -10.25 20.34 -16.87
C ASP A 26 -10.25 18.99 -16.12
N PHE A 27 -9.12 18.28 -16.10
CA PHE A 27 -8.96 17.07 -15.29
C PHE A 27 -8.93 17.32 -13.79
N ALA A 28 -8.30 18.40 -13.34
CA ALA A 28 -8.33 18.82 -11.95
C ALA A 28 -9.78 19.16 -11.53
N ASP A 29 -10.52 19.87 -12.38
CA ASP A 29 -11.94 20.19 -12.17
C ASP A 29 -12.83 18.93 -12.19
N LEU A 30 -12.51 17.96 -13.05
CA LEU A 30 -13.23 16.69 -13.13
C LEU A 30 -13.01 15.85 -11.88
N ILE A 31 -11.78 15.79 -11.40
CA ILE A 31 -11.40 15.12 -10.15
C ILE A 31 -12.04 15.84 -8.95
N GLU A 32 -12.10 17.18 -8.97
CA GLU A 32 -12.80 17.96 -7.95
C GLU A 32 -14.32 17.71 -7.96
N LYS A 33 -14.91 17.44 -9.13
CA LYS A 33 -16.33 17.03 -9.25
C LYS A 33 -16.57 15.62 -8.69
N ILE A 34 -15.66 14.67 -8.87
CA ILE A 34 -15.73 13.34 -8.26
C ILE A 34 -15.57 13.46 -6.74
N GLY A 35 -14.61 14.27 -6.29
CA GLY A 35 -14.33 14.53 -4.87
C GLY A 35 -15.38 15.35 -4.12
N LYS A 36 -16.43 15.86 -4.78
CA LYS A 36 -17.48 16.69 -4.15
C LYS A 36 -18.43 15.96 -3.20
N LYS A 37 -18.30 14.64 -3.01
CA LYS A 37 -18.96 13.96 -1.88
C LYS A 37 -18.17 14.31 -0.63
N LYS A 38 -18.68 15.25 0.16
CA LYS A 38 -18.10 15.74 1.42
C LYS A 38 -17.70 14.55 2.31
N THR A 39 -16.41 14.40 2.55
CA THR A 39 -15.86 13.41 3.48
C THR A 39 -16.33 13.71 4.90
N GLU A 40 -16.57 12.68 5.70
CA GLU A 40 -17.10 12.81 7.06
C GLU A 40 -15.98 12.77 8.10
N HIS A 41 -14.99 11.89 7.90
CA HIS A 41 -13.94 11.59 8.88
C HIS A 41 -12.56 12.09 8.43
N ILE A 42 -12.20 11.87 7.16
CA ILE A 42 -10.87 12.22 6.63
C ILE A 42 -10.91 13.60 6.00
N LYS A 43 -10.05 14.53 6.47
CA LYS A 43 -10.00 15.92 6.03
C LYS A 43 -8.58 16.31 5.62
N SER A 44 -8.39 16.70 4.37
CA SER A 44 -7.10 17.16 3.87
C SER A 44 -6.52 18.29 4.73
N SER A 45 -7.34 19.23 5.18
CA SER A 45 -6.92 20.35 6.03
C SER A 45 -6.38 19.92 7.40
N GLU A 46 -6.89 18.84 7.98
CA GLU A 46 -6.38 18.29 9.25
C GLU A 46 -5.08 17.53 9.06
N ILE A 47 -4.97 16.76 7.97
CA ILE A 47 -3.75 16.03 7.59
C ILE A 47 -2.61 17.03 7.30
N SER A 48 -2.88 18.06 6.45
CA SER A 48 -1.87 19.05 6.05
C SER A 48 -1.43 19.94 7.22
N LYS A 49 -2.27 20.10 8.24
CA LYS A 49 -1.94 20.92 9.40
C LYS A 49 -0.76 20.32 10.19
N GLY A 50 0.41 20.95 10.05
CA GLY A 50 1.66 20.51 10.70
C GLY A 50 2.23 19.21 10.13
N LEU A 51 1.90 18.85 8.89
CA LEU A 51 2.57 17.81 8.14
C LEU A 51 4.02 18.25 7.88
N ASN A 52 4.98 17.45 8.32
CA ASN A 52 6.41 17.77 8.24
C ASN A 52 7.06 16.95 7.11
N THR A 53 6.66 17.23 5.86
CA THR A 53 7.19 16.60 4.65
C THR A 53 7.53 17.66 3.61
N LYS A 54 8.47 17.36 2.72
CA LYS A 54 8.89 18.23 1.61
C LYS A 54 8.10 17.97 0.33
N PHE A 55 7.73 16.70 0.07
CA PHE A 55 7.03 16.31 -1.16
C PHE A 55 5.89 15.31 -0.92
N VAL A 56 6.00 14.37 0.02
CA VAL A 56 4.93 13.38 0.26
C VAL A 56 3.74 14.06 0.92
N GLY A 57 2.56 13.96 0.30
CA GLY A 57 1.32 14.48 0.85
C GLY A 57 1.15 16.00 0.76
N GLN A 58 1.97 16.69 -0.04
CA GLN A 58 1.75 18.13 -0.31
C GLN A 58 0.49 18.32 -1.17
N ASP A 59 0.21 17.35 -2.06
CA ASP A 59 -1.04 17.29 -2.83
C ASP A 59 -1.88 16.10 -2.33
N LEU A 60 -3.03 16.40 -1.71
CA LEU A 60 -3.98 15.43 -1.15
C LEU A 60 -5.30 15.44 -1.92
N TYR A 61 -5.64 14.31 -2.51
CA TYR A 61 -6.90 14.05 -3.20
C TYR A 61 -7.78 13.16 -2.32
N VAL A 62 -8.71 13.75 -1.57
CA VAL A 62 -9.52 13.05 -0.56
C VAL A 62 -10.94 12.85 -1.06
N TYR A 63 -11.40 11.60 -1.06
CA TYR A 63 -12.71 11.18 -1.54
C TYR A 63 -13.49 10.46 -0.44
N ARG A 64 -14.83 10.59 -0.47
CA ARG A 64 -15.68 9.75 0.36
C ARG A 64 -15.69 8.29 -0.12
N GLU A 65 -15.89 8.08 -1.41
CA GLU A 65 -15.95 6.74 -2.00
C GLU A 65 -15.38 6.77 -3.42
N VAL A 66 -14.54 5.78 -3.73
CA VAL A 66 -14.01 5.52 -5.07
C VAL A 66 -14.04 4.03 -5.37
N SER A 67 -13.84 3.64 -6.63
CA SER A 67 -13.64 2.24 -6.96
C SER A 67 -12.35 1.68 -6.34
N SER A 68 -11.23 2.39 -6.53
CA SER A 68 -9.92 2.05 -5.95
C SER A 68 -9.00 3.26 -5.99
N THR A 69 -8.35 3.57 -4.85
CA THR A 69 -7.35 4.65 -4.77
C THR A 69 -6.17 4.42 -5.69
N ASN A 70 -5.71 3.15 -5.86
CA ASN A 70 -4.67 2.81 -6.85
C ASN A 70 -5.09 3.13 -8.28
N THR A 71 -6.36 2.90 -8.63
CA THR A 71 -6.87 3.21 -9.97
C THR A 71 -6.85 4.71 -10.22
N ILE A 72 -7.34 5.50 -9.28
CA ILE A 72 -7.31 6.97 -9.37
C ILE A 72 -5.86 7.48 -9.40
N ALA A 73 -4.98 7.01 -8.52
CA ALA A 73 -3.58 7.41 -8.49
C ALA A 73 -2.85 7.10 -9.80
N LYS A 74 -3.07 5.92 -10.39
CA LYS A 74 -2.53 5.58 -11.73
C LYS A 74 -3.01 6.53 -12.80
N PHE A 75 -4.29 6.85 -12.79
CA PHE A 75 -4.86 7.79 -13.73
C PHE A 75 -4.24 9.18 -13.56
N LEU A 76 -4.12 9.69 -12.33
CA LEU A 76 -3.50 10.96 -12.03
C LEU A 76 -2.05 11.01 -12.50
N SER A 77 -1.26 9.98 -12.22
CA SER A 77 0.15 9.91 -12.62
C SER A 77 0.34 9.94 -14.14
N GLN A 78 -0.55 9.28 -14.90
CA GLN A 78 -0.53 9.29 -16.37
C GLN A 78 -0.92 10.66 -16.97
N ASN A 79 -1.56 11.53 -16.19
CA ASN A 79 -1.95 12.88 -16.59
C ASN A 79 -1.07 13.96 -15.94
N GLY A 80 0.14 13.61 -15.50
CA GLY A 80 1.16 14.57 -15.09
C GLY A 80 1.11 14.97 -13.61
N ILE A 81 0.22 14.36 -12.80
CA ILE A 81 0.24 14.57 -11.35
C ILE A 81 1.46 13.88 -10.76
N GLY A 82 2.23 14.63 -9.99
CA GLY A 82 3.62 14.34 -9.68
C GLY A 82 3.89 13.49 -8.46
N ASN A 83 5.20 13.33 -8.24
CA ASN A 83 5.80 12.59 -7.14
C ASN A 83 5.34 13.11 -5.78
N GLY A 84 4.92 12.21 -4.91
CA GLY A 84 4.48 12.50 -3.54
C GLY A 84 2.98 12.81 -3.41
N SER A 85 2.23 12.92 -4.51
CA SER A 85 0.78 13.12 -4.46
C SER A 85 0.07 11.90 -3.90
N VAL A 86 -0.98 12.12 -3.09
CA VAL A 86 -1.67 11.06 -2.35
C VAL A 86 -3.17 11.07 -2.65
N VAL A 87 -3.70 9.92 -3.02
CA VAL A 87 -5.14 9.68 -3.15
C VAL A 87 -5.63 8.94 -1.93
N ILE A 88 -6.66 9.44 -1.28
CA ILE A 88 -7.24 8.89 -0.06
C ILE A 88 -8.73 8.70 -0.26
N ALA A 89 -9.30 7.61 0.25
CA ALA A 89 -10.74 7.40 0.25
C ALA A 89 -11.21 6.86 1.61
N GLU A 90 -12.40 7.27 2.05
CA GLU A 90 -13.04 6.71 3.24
C GLU A 90 -13.59 5.30 2.97
N LYS A 91 -13.89 4.99 1.70
CA LYS A 91 -14.40 3.68 1.26
C LYS A 91 -13.94 3.36 -0.16
N GLN A 92 -13.70 2.08 -0.45
CA GLN A 92 -13.51 1.58 -1.82
C GLN A 92 -14.58 0.54 -2.17
N THR A 93 -15.13 0.61 -3.40
CA THR A 93 -16.15 -0.34 -3.89
C THR A 93 -15.54 -1.51 -4.66
N ALA A 94 -14.28 -1.40 -5.07
CA ALA A 94 -13.52 -2.42 -5.79
C ALA A 94 -12.04 -2.37 -5.37
N GLY A 95 -11.79 -2.35 -4.06
CA GLY A 95 -10.45 -2.41 -3.49
C GLY A 95 -9.69 -3.65 -3.96
N ARG A 96 -8.40 -3.49 -4.25
CA ARG A 96 -7.58 -4.54 -4.86
C ARG A 96 -6.43 -4.95 -3.98
N GLY A 97 -6.26 -6.27 -3.85
CA GLY A 97 -5.07 -6.90 -3.32
C GLY A 97 -4.19 -7.47 -4.44
N ARG A 98 -3.09 -8.12 -4.06
CA ARG A 98 -2.18 -8.80 -4.99
C ARG A 98 -2.87 -10.00 -5.66
N SER A 99 -2.38 -10.36 -6.84
CA SER A 99 -2.83 -11.56 -7.59
C SER A 99 -4.34 -11.58 -7.87
N GLY A 100 -4.96 -10.40 -8.06
CA GLY A 100 -6.39 -10.28 -8.36
C GLY A 100 -7.33 -10.49 -7.18
N LYS A 101 -6.80 -10.58 -5.95
CA LYS A 101 -7.62 -10.67 -4.74
C LYS A 101 -8.34 -9.35 -4.46
N THR A 102 -9.55 -9.43 -3.91
CA THR A 102 -10.27 -8.27 -3.39
C THR A 102 -9.64 -7.82 -2.07
N TRP A 103 -9.67 -6.52 -1.82
CA TRP A 103 -9.39 -5.88 -0.54
C TRP A 103 -10.65 -5.18 -0.06
N GLU A 104 -11.29 -5.74 0.96
CA GLU A 104 -12.47 -5.12 1.57
C GLU A 104 -12.09 -3.77 2.15
N SER A 105 -12.88 -2.74 1.86
CA SER A 105 -12.52 -1.36 2.18
C SER A 105 -13.73 -0.57 2.67
N PRO A 106 -14.36 -0.97 3.79
CA PRO A 106 -15.52 -0.24 4.36
C PRO A 106 -15.09 1.10 4.99
N LEU A 107 -16.04 1.86 5.50
CA LEU A 107 -15.77 3.04 6.33
C LEU A 107 -15.06 2.63 7.62
N GLY A 108 -14.12 3.47 8.10
CA GLY A 108 -13.34 3.23 9.31
C GLY A 108 -11.93 2.69 9.07
N GLY A 109 -11.62 2.24 7.84
CA GLY A 109 -10.25 1.95 7.43
C GLY A 109 -9.57 3.14 6.77
N ILE A 110 -8.26 3.05 6.58
CA ILE A 110 -7.46 4.01 5.81
C ILE A 110 -7.08 3.37 4.50
N TRP A 111 -7.61 3.91 3.42
CA TRP A 111 -7.37 3.46 2.05
C TRP A 111 -6.69 4.59 1.29
N LEU A 112 -5.41 4.44 1.03
CA LEU A 112 -4.66 5.48 0.32
C LEU A 112 -3.69 4.91 -0.71
N SER A 113 -3.30 5.74 -1.67
CA SER A 113 -2.29 5.43 -2.68
C SER A 113 -1.38 6.63 -2.90
N ILE A 114 -0.07 6.40 -2.86
CA ILE A 114 0.97 7.42 -3.09
C ILE A 114 1.54 7.22 -4.49
N ILE A 115 1.67 8.31 -5.24
CA ILE A 115 2.36 8.33 -6.52
C ILE A 115 3.83 8.63 -6.25
N LEU A 116 4.72 7.75 -6.70
CA LEU A 116 6.17 7.88 -6.54
C LEU A 116 6.86 7.79 -7.89
N THR A 117 7.91 8.60 -8.06
CA THR A 117 8.75 8.60 -9.26
C THR A 117 10.19 8.27 -8.86
N PRO A 118 10.47 7.01 -8.47
CA PRO A 118 11.79 6.61 -8.03
C PRO A 118 12.75 6.52 -9.21
N ASN A 119 13.98 7.03 -9.03
CA ASN A 119 15.05 6.84 -10.01
C ASN A 119 15.79 5.52 -9.73
N VAL A 120 15.15 4.40 -10.07
CA VAL A 120 15.69 3.05 -9.79
C VAL A 120 15.35 2.07 -10.90
N ASP A 121 16.12 0.99 -10.95
CA ASP A 121 15.87 -0.13 -11.85
C ASP A 121 14.61 -0.91 -11.45
N TYR A 122 13.98 -1.54 -12.43
CA TYR A 122 12.78 -2.38 -12.23
C TYR A 122 12.98 -3.48 -11.17
N SER A 123 14.18 -4.01 -11.04
CA SER A 123 14.54 -5.01 -10.03
C SER A 123 14.38 -4.55 -8.59
N ASN A 124 14.33 -3.24 -8.34
CA ASN A 124 14.17 -2.64 -7.01
C ASN A 124 12.70 -2.36 -6.61
N ILE A 125 11.72 -2.62 -7.50
CA ILE A 125 10.30 -2.45 -7.14
C ILE A 125 9.88 -3.27 -5.92
N PRO A 126 10.28 -4.54 -5.74
CA PRO A 126 9.96 -5.28 -4.52
C PRO A 126 10.45 -4.59 -3.25
N LEU A 127 11.62 -3.93 -3.32
CA LEU A 127 12.17 -3.19 -2.19
C LEU A 127 11.30 -1.98 -1.81
N ILE A 128 10.61 -1.34 -2.75
CA ILE A 128 9.63 -0.26 -2.45
C ILE A 128 8.51 -0.79 -1.56
N THR A 129 8.01 -2.00 -1.84
CA THR A 129 6.98 -2.63 -1.00
C THR A 129 7.50 -2.87 0.42
N LEU A 130 8.74 -3.37 0.57
CA LEU A 130 9.35 -3.60 1.88
C LEU A 130 9.60 -2.28 2.62
N ALA A 131 10.08 -1.25 1.90
CA ALA A 131 10.28 0.10 2.43
C ALA A 131 8.98 0.69 2.98
N THR A 132 7.88 0.57 2.23
CA THR A 132 6.55 0.99 2.67
C THR A 132 6.11 0.20 3.92
N GLY A 133 6.40 -1.10 3.97
CA GLY A 133 6.13 -1.92 5.17
C GLY A 133 6.85 -1.40 6.41
N VAL A 134 8.11 -0.97 6.26
CA VAL A 134 8.85 -0.32 7.35
C VAL A 134 8.22 1.01 7.77
N ALA A 135 7.79 1.84 6.79
CA ALA A 135 7.12 3.10 7.08
C ALA A 135 5.81 2.88 7.86
N VAL A 136 4.97 1.91 7.43
CA VAL A 136 3.74 1.54 8.18
C VAL A 136 4.10 1.08 9.59
N ALA A 137 5.05 0.16 9.74
CA ALA A 137 5.41 -0.37 11.06
C ALA A 137 5.89 0.74 12.01
N LYS A 138 6.78 1.63 11.55
CA LYS A 138 7.22 2.80 12.34
C LYS A 138 6.07 3.74 12.69
N THR A 139 5.12 3.93 11.77
CA THR A 139 3.89 4.71 12.03
C THR A 139 3.07 4.11 13.17
N LEU A 140 2.88 2.79 13.14
CA LEU A 140 2.12 2.09 14.18
C LEU A 140 2.84 2.13 15.54
N GLU A 141 4.18 2.07 15.56
CA GLU A 141 4.98 2.28 16.79
C GLU A 141 4.75 3.68 17.40
N ARG A 142 4.57 4.74 16.56
CA ARG A 142 4.29 6.11 17.05
C ARG A 142 2.91 6.27 17.72
N ILE A 143 1.99 5.35 17.47
CA ILE A 143 0.67 5.30 18.14
C ILE A 143 0.59 4.19 19.19
N GLU A 144 1.76 3.73 19.67
CA GLU A 144 1.90 2.78 20.77
C GLU A 144 1.45 1.35 20.47
N VAL A 145 1.54 0.90 19.21
CA VAL A 145 1.36 -0.52 18.86
C VAL A 145 2.66 -1.27 19.17
N GLU A 146 2.63 -2.08 20.24
CA GLU A 146 3.85 -2.73 20.78
C GLU A 146 4.41 -3.88 19.91
N SER A 147 3.57 -4.61 19.19
CA SER A 147 3.97 -5.83 18.45
C SER A 147 3.58 -5.75 16.98
N CYS A 148 4.20 -4.82 16.24
CA CYS A 148 4.01 -4.70 14.81
C CYS A 148 5.09 -5.47 14.06
N GLU A 149 4.71 -6.48 13.28
CA GLU A 149 5.62 -7.30 12.50
C GLU A 149 5.30 -7.22 11.00
N ILE A 150 6.31 -7.42 10.16
CA ILE A 150 6.17 -7.38 8.70
C ILE A 150 6.26 -8.80 8.13
N LYS A 151 5.18 -9.25 7.53
CA LYS A 151 5.13 -10.52 6.80
C LYS A 151 5.45 -10.29 5.34
N TRP A 152 6.50 -10.95 4.86
CA TRP A 152 6.87 -10.89 3.44
C TRP A 152 5.74 -11.40 2.54
N PRO A 153 5.48 -10.73 1.41
CA PRO A 153 6.20 -9.55 0.93
C PRO A 153 5.55 -8.21 1.34
N ASN A 154 4.33 -8.16 1.86
CA ASN A 154 3.51 -6.95 1.80
C ASN A 154 2.44 -6.81 2.89
N ASP A 155 2.48 -7.65 3.92
CA ASP A 155 1.46 -7.62 4.98
C ASP A 155 2.07 -7.12 6.30
N ILE A 156 1.31 -6.34 7.06
CA ILE A 156 1.64 -5.97 8.42
C ILE A 156 0.77 -6.77 9.36
N MET A 157 1.39 -7.32 10.39
CA MET A 157 0.78 -8.23 11.34
C MET A 157 0.84 -7.64 12.75
N ILE A 158 -0.23 -7.85 13.52
CA ILE A 158 -0.27 -7.63 14.98
C ILE A 158 -0.82 -8.92 15.59
N ASN A 159 -0.12 -9.48 16.57
CA ASN A 159 -0.52 -10.72 17.24
C ASN A 159 -0.85 -11.88 16.30
N GLY A 160 -0.09 -11.98 15.18
CA GLY A 160 -0.27 -13.01 14.16
C GLY A 160 -1.44 -12.79 13.21
N LYS A 161 -2.19 -11.68 13.34
CA LYS A 161 -3.30 -11.29 12.46
C LYS A 161 -2.90 -10.12 11.58
N LYS A 162 -3.42 -10.07 10.37
CA LYS A 162 -3.15 -9.00 9.41
C LYS A 162 -3.95 -7.75 9.75
N VAL A 163 -3.27 -6.60 9.81
CA VAL A 163 -3.85 -5.27 10.04
C VAL A 163 -3.66 -4.33 8.84
N CYS A 164 -2.69 -4.62 7.97
CA CYS A 164 -2.44 -3.79 6.79
C CYS A 164 -1.95 -4.62 5.62
N GLY A 165 -2.32 -4.19 4.42
CA GLY A 165 -1.82 -4.72 3.15
C GLY A 165 -1.29 -3.63 2.25
N ILE A 166 -0.19 -3.93 1.53
CA ILE A 166 0.47 -3.01 0.60
C ILE A 166 0.39 -3.57 -0.81
N LEU A 167 0.00 -2.72 -1.78
CA LEU A 167 -0.07 -3.07 -3.20
C LEU A 167 0.74 -2.08 -4.03
N THR A 168 1.94 -2.48 -4.45
CA THR A 168 2.80 -1.68 -5.33
C THR A 168 2.55 -2.06 -6.78
N GLU A 169 2.22 -1.07 -7.61
CA GLU A 169 1.99 -1.22 -9.04
C GLU A 169 2.85 -0.20 -9.80
N ALA A 170 3.68 -0.69 -10.74
CA ALA A 170 4.53 0.17 -11.57
C ALA A 170 3.94 0.38 -12.96
N THR A 171 4.08 1.60 -13.48
CA THR A 171 3.88 1.92 -14.89
C THR A 171 5.25 2.01 -15.56
N THR A 172 5.44 1.27 -16.64
CA THR A 172 6.72 1.20 -17.36
C THR A 172 6.55 1.65 -18.80
N SER A 173 7.56 2.32 -19.34
CA SER A 173 7.66 2.67 -20.76
C SER A 173 9.09 2.41 -21.24
N PHE A 174 9.26 1.70 -22.35
CA PHE A 174 10.56 1.43 -22.99
C PHE A 174 11.68 1.00 -22.03
N ASN A 175 11.40 0.09 -21.08
CA ASN A 175 12.34 -0.41 -20.05
C ASN A 175 12.67 0.58 -18.91
N SER A 176 12.01 1.72 -18.83
CA SER A 176 12.10 2.62 -17.67
C SER A 176 10.83 2.58 -16.83
N ILE A 177 10.99 2.82 -15.54
CA ILE A 177 9.86 3.05 -14.64
C ILE A 177 9.45 4.50 -14.80
N GLU A 178 8.20 4.74 -15.19
CA GLU A 178 7.65 6.10 -15.23
C GLU A 178 7.16 6.51 -13.86
N ASN A 179 6.31 5.67 -13.27
CA ASN A 179 5.71 5.91 -11.96
C ASN A 179 5.49 4.60 -11.22
N VAL A 180 5.51 4.67 -9.92
CA VAL A 180 5.09 3.60 -9.02
C VAL A 180 3.93 4.11 -8.17
N VAL A 181 2.83 3.40 -8.18
CA VAL A 181 1.70 3.65 -7.28
C VAL A 181 1.77 2.66 -6.14
N VAL A 182 1.87 3.18 -4.93
CA VAL A 182 1.93 2.38 -3.70
C VAL A 182 0.62 2.53 -2.95
N GLY A 183 -0.24 1.51 -3.07
CA GLY A 183 -1.48 1.41 -2.31
C GLY A 183 -1.23 0.84 -0.93
N VAL A 184 -1.84 1.45 0.07
CA VAL A 184 -1.78 1.02 1.47
C VAL A 184 -3.20 0.98 2.03
N GLY A 185 -3.60 -0.19 2.51
CA GLY A 185 -4.85 -0.39 3.23
C GLY A 185 -4.54 -0.72 4.70
N ILE A 186 -5.00 0.12 5.62
CA ILE A 186 -4.86 -0.09 7.08
C ILE A 186 -6.26 -0.29 7.65
N ASP A 187 -6.49 -1.42 8.28
CA ASP A 187 -7.70 -1.71 9.04
C ASP A 187 -7.63 -0.94 10.36
N ALA A 188 -8.12 0.31 10.37
CA ALA A 188 -7.97 1.23 11.50
C ALA A 188 -9.10 1.07 12.53
N ASN A 189 -10.26 1.63 12.27
CA ASN A 189 -11.42 1.64 13.16
C ASN A 189 -12.51 0.69 12.65
N LEU A 190 -12.16 -0.58 12.48
CA LEU A 190 -13.07 -1.65 12.05
C LEU A 190 -13.38 -2.58 13.22
N ASN A 191 -14.62 -3.06 13.30
CA ASN A 191 -15.04 -4.11 14.20
C ASN A 191 -14.88 -5.48 13.52
N ILE A 192 -14.93 -6.56 14.29
CA ILE A 192 -14.78 -7.91 13.74
C ILE A 192 -15.91 -8.27 12.76
N GLU A 193 -17.08 -7.67 12.88
CA GLU A 193 -18.24 -7.85 12.01
C GLU A 193 -18.05 -7.20 10.63
N ASP A 194 -17.15 -6.23 10.51
CA ASP A 194 -16.84 -5.56 9.24
C ASP A 194 -16.00 -6.45 8.31
N PHE A 195 -15.42 -7.54 8.82
CA PHE A 195 -14.63 -8.48 8.03
C PHE A 195 -15.47 -9.64 7.50
N PRO A 196 -15.18 -10.13 6.27
CA PRO A 196 -15.73 -11.39 5.76
C PRO A 196 -15.49 -12.55 6.73
N GLU A 197 -16.43 -13.48 6.82
CA GLU A 197 -16.40 -14.58 7.78
C GLU A 197 -15.13 -15.44 7.71
N ASP A 198 -14.64 -15.70 6.49
CA ASP A 198 -13.42 -16.48 6.23
C ASP A 198 -12.11 -15.74 6.55
N LEU A 199 -12.18 -14.44 6.84
CA LEU A 199 -11.06 -13.59 7.22
C LEU A 199 -11.01 -13.24 8.71
N LYS A 200 -12.09 -13.35 9.46
CA LYS A 200 -12.18 -12.91 10.88
C LYS A 200 -11.07 -13.47 11.77
N ASP A 201 -10.66 -14.72 11.55
CA ASP A 201 -9.58 -15.35 12.33
C ASP A 201 -8.17 -14.91 11.91
N LYS A 202 -8.02 -14.30 10.72
CA LYS A 202 -6.74 -13.97 10.09
C LYS A 202 -6.44 -12.48 10.03
N THR A 203 -7.46 -11.66 10.31
CA THR A 203 -7.37 -10.19 10.25
C THR A 203 -7.71 -9.57 11.60
N THR A 204 -7.28 -8.34 11.78
CA THR A 204 -7.59 -7.50 12.93
C THR A 204 -7.59 -6.04 12.52
N SER A 205 -7.98 -5.14 13.42
CA SER A 205 -7.89 -3.70 13.24
C SER A 205 -7.13 -3.04 14.40
N LEU A 206 -6.73 -1.80 14.20
CA LEU A 206 -6.09 -1.03 15.27
C LEU A 206 -7.06 -0.79 16.44
N GLU A 207 -8.35 -0.58 16.17
CA GLU A 207 -9.37 -0.42 17.22
C GLU A 207 -9.49 -1.69 18.08
N ILE A 208 -9.47 -2.87 17.46
CA ILE A 208 -9.53 -4.16 18.19
C ILE A 208 -8.26 -4.35 19.03
N GLU A 209 -7.07 -4.11 18.48
CA GLU A 209 -5.81 -4.36 19.16
C GLU A 209 -5.50 -3.34 20.27
N LEU A 210 -5.89 -2.08 20.09
CA LEU A 210 -5.66 -1.01 21.05
C LEU A 210 -6.83 -0.83 22.06
N GLY A 211 -7.99 -1.43 21.79
CA GLY A 211 -9.22 -1.23 22.59
C GLY A 211 -9.76 0.20 22.52
N ARG A 212 -9.33 1.00 21.55
CA ARG A 212 -9.77 2.38 21.36
C ARG A 212 -9.71 2.77 19.88
N LYS A 213 -10.54 3.72 19.47
CA LYS A 213 -10.43 4.32 18.15
C LYS A 213 -9.14 5.11 17.99
N VAL A 214 -8.62 5.11 16.78
CA VAL A 214 -7.48 5.93 16.38
C VAL A 214 -7.97 7.16 15.60
N ASP A 215 -7.24 8.27 15.70
CA ASP A 215 -7.46 9.44 14.85
C ASP A 215 -6.90 9.15 13.46
N GLU A 216 -7.78 8.97 12.48
CA GLU A 216 -7.42 8.61 11.10
C GLU A 216 -6.58 9.71 10.43
N ASN A 217 -6.88 10.99 10.67
CA ASN A 217 -6.12 12.10 10.10
C ASN A 217 -4.70 12.15 10.66
N LEU A 218 -4.56 11.96 11.97
CA LEU A 218 -3.25 11.87 12.62
C LEU A 218 -2.47 10.66 12.10
N LEU A 219 -3.09 9.50 12.01
CA LEU A 219 -2.43 8.28 11.53
C LEU A 219 -1.94 8.43 10.09
N ILE A 220 -2.76 9.00 9.21
CA ILE A 220 -2.36 9.32 7.83
C ILE A 220 -1.17 10.28 7.84
N LYS A 221 -1.23 11.37 8.60
CA LYS A 221 -0.13 12.34 8.69
C LYS A 221 1.18 11.66 9.12
N LEU A 222 1.16 10.88 10.19
CA LEU A 222 2.32 10.15 10.68
C LEU A 222 2.89 9.19 9.63
N PHE A 223 2.01 8.51 8.89
CA PHE A 223 2.41 7.61 7.82
C PHE A 223 3.07 8.35 6.65
N LEU A 224 2.58 9.52 6.27
CA LEU A 224 3.19 10.33 5.21
C LEU A 224 4.61 10.80 5.63
N GLU A 225 4.79 11.21 6.89
CA GLU A 225 6.10 11.59 7.44
C GLU A 225 7.09 10.42 7.41
N GLU A 226 6.71 9.25 7.93
CA GLU A 226 7.56 8.05 7.90
C GLU A 226 7.85 7.58 6.46
N THR A 227 6.87 7.72 5.57
CA THR A 227 7.05 7.39 4.15
C THR A 227 8.12 8.26 3.52
N GLU A 228 8.09 9.58 3.74
CA GLU A 228 9.12 10.48 3.21
C GLU A 228 10.51 10.12 3.73
N GLU A 229 10.66 9.91 5.05
CA GLU A 229 11.96 9.51 5.64
C GLU A 229 12.51 8.23 5.00
N ILE A 230 11.69 7.20 4.85
CA ILE A 230 12.09 5.93 4.26
C ILE A 230 12.41 6.08 2.77
N PHE A 231 11.63 6.90 2.06
CA PHE A 231 11.88 7.16 0.63
C PHE A 231 13.11 8.05 0.40
N GLU A 232 13.46 8.95 1.30
CA GLU A 232 14.74 9.65 1.25
C GLU A 232 15.91 8.66 1.36
N LEU A 233 15.85 7.69 2.29
CA LEU A 233 16.85 6.62 2.37
C LEU A 233 16.92 5.82 1.07
N PHE A 234 15.76 5.46 0.53
CA PHE A 234 15.65 4.69 -0.72
C PHE A 234 16.29 5.43 -1.90
N ASN A 235 15.96 6.70 -2.10
CA ASN A 235 16.47 7.54 -3.20
C ASN A 235 17.97 7.82 -3.08
N HIS A 236 18.53 7.79 -1.87
CA HIS A 236 19.98 7.93 -1.62
C HIS A 236 20.74 6.59 -1.68
N GLY A 237 20.08 5.50 -2.09
CA GLY A 237 20.70 4.17 -2.20
C GLY A 237 21.01 3.51 -0.85
N ARG A 238 20.48 4.03 0.26
CA ARG A 238 20.69 3.50 1.64
C ARG A 238 19.78 2.28 1.89
N HIS A 239 19.68 1.39 0.91
CA HIS A 239 18.76 0.26 0.93
C HIS A 239 19.02 -0.70 2.09
N GLU A 240 20.29 -0.88 2.49
CA GLU A 240 20.63 -1.80 3.59
C GLU A 240 20.08 -1.32 4.94
N GLU A 241 19.91 -0.02 5.13
CA GLU A 241 19.29 0.50 6.35
C GLU A 241 17.80 0.18 6.40
N ILE A 242 17.11 0.30 5.27
CA ILE A 242 15.70 -0.12 5.12
C ILE A 242 15.57 -1.62 5.40
N LEU A 243 16.42 -2.44 4.78
CA LEU A 243 16.41 -3.89 4.95
C LEU A 243 16.74 -4.30 6.40
N LYS A 244 17.62 -3.56 7.09
CA LYS A 244 17.93 -3.78 8.51
C LYS A 244 16.69 -3.53 9.39
N GLU A 245 15.96 -2.44 9.14
CA GLU A 245 14.71 -2.14 9.87
C GLU A 245 13.63 -3.16 9.56
N TRP A 246 13.55 -3.63 8.32
CA TRP A 246 12.61 -4.68 7.92
C TRP A 246 12.93 -6.02 8.62
N ARG A 247 14.22 -6.44 8.65
CA ARG A 247 14.63 -7.69 9.30
C ARG A 247 14.32 -7.71 10.79
N LYS A 248 14.48 -6.58 11.48
CA LYS A 248 14.15 -6.45 12.92
C LYS A 248 12.67 -6.74 13.21
N ARG A 249 11.78 -6.45 12.23
CA ARG A 249 10.32 -6.58 12.35
C ARG A 249 9.77 -7.78 11.59
N SER A 250 10.63 -8.67 11.12
CA SER A 250 10.19 -9.75 10.24
C SER A 250 9.35 -10.80 10.96
N TYR A 251 8.10 -10.95 10.52
CA TYR A 251 7.23 -12.07 10.90
C TYR A 251 7.59 -13.38 10.16
N THR A 252 8.38 -13.28 9.08
CA THR A 252 8.62 -14.40 8.14
C THR A 252 9.93 -15.13 8.38
N ILE A 253 11.03 -14.38 8.64
CA ILE A 253 12.37 -14.97 8.81
C ILE A 253 12.40 -15.91 10.01
N GLY A 254 13.07 -17.06 9.88
CA GLY A 254 13.20 -18.06 10.94
C GLY A 254 11.99 -19.01 11.03
N LYS A 255 11.06 -18.97 10.08
CA LYS A 255 9.86 -19.81 10.08
C LYS A 255 9.82 -20.73 8.88
N ILE A 256 9.11 -21.86 9.01
CA ILE A 256 8.74 -22.71 7.88
C ILE A 256 7.58 -22.04 7.15
N VAL A 257 7.71 -21.92 5.85
CA VAL A 257 6.74 -21.27 4.97
C VAL A 257 6.34 -22.17 3.82
N GLU A 258 5.07 -22.18 3.46
CA GLU A 258 4.63 -22.68 2.18
C GLU A 258 4.76 -21.55 1.15
N VAL A 259 5.63 -21.75 0.17
CA VAL A 259 5.86 -20.79 -0.92
C VAL A 259 4.93 -21.11 -2.08
N LYS A 260 4.09 -20.12 -2.46
CA LYS A 260 3.19 -20.19 -3.62
C LYS A 260 3.64 -19.20 -4.67
N LYS A 261 4.14 -19.70 -5.80
CA LYS A 261 4.51 -18.90 -6.97
C LYS A 261 3.50 -19.09 -8.10
N PRO A 262 3.28 -18.09 -8.96
CA PRO A 262 2.49 -18.27 -10.17
C PRO A 262 3.01 -19.44 -11.00
N PHE A 263 2.12 -20.27 -11.51
CA PHE A 263 2.41 -21.41 -12.40
C PHE A 263 3.29 -22.53 -11.83
N ASN A 264 3.62 -22.51 -10.53
CA ASN A 264 4.41 -23.54 -9.88
C ASN A 264 3.58 -24.24 -8.80
N GLN A 265 3.91 -25.51 -8.52
CA GLN A 265 3.35 -26.20 -7.36
C GLN A 265 3.87 -25.56 -6.07
N PRO A 266 3.00 -25.38 -5.05
CA PRO A 266 3.44 -24.93 -3.73
C PRO A 266 4.46 -25.89 -3.13
N TYR A 267 5.41 -25.37 -2.36
CA TYR A 267 6.41 -26.16 -1.67
C TYR A 267 6.75 -25.54 -0.31
N ASP A 268 7.19 -26.40 0.60
CA ASP A 268 7.65 -25.99 1.92
C ASP A 268 9.13 -25.61 1.90
N ALA A 269 9.49 -24.57 2.63
CA ALA A 269 10.86 -24.13 2.78
C ALA A 269 11.07 -23.38 4.10
N TYR A 270 12.30 -23.27 4.54
CA TYR A 270 12.68 -22.46 5.70
C TYR A 270 13.11 -21.07 5.25
N ALA A 271 12.51 -20.02 5.82
CA ALA A 271 12.79 -18.63 5.46
C ALA A 271 14.08 -18.13 6.16
N LEU A 272 15.17 -18.05 5.41
CA LEU A 272 16.49 -17.67 5.92
C LEU A 272 16.67 -16.14 6.06
N GLY A 273 16.11 -15.38 5.13
CA GLY A 273 16.33 -13.92 5.11
C GLY A 273 15.80 -13.25 3.86
N ILE A 274 16.22 -12.00 3.63
CA ILE A 274 15.92 -11.24 2.41
C ILE A 274 17.21 -10.82 1.70
N SER A 275 17.19 -10.86 0.36
CA SER A 275 18.29 -10.38 -0.47
C SER A 275 18.33 -8.84 -0.50
N LYS A 276 19.43 -8.28 -1.04
CA LYS A 276 19.57 -6.82 -1.21
C LYS A 276 18.51 -6.18 -2.13
N GLU A 277 17.91 -6.99 -3.00
CA GLU A 277 16.80 -6.58 -3.87
C GLU A 277 15.40 -6.79 -3.23
N GLY A 278 15.33 -7.28 -1.97
CA GLY A 278 14.07 -7.52 -1.26
C GLY A 278 13.40 -8.87 -1.53
N SER A 279 14.07 -9.79 -2.26
CA SER A 279 13.56 -11.15 -2.47
C SER A 279 13.70 -11.98 -1.19
N LEU A 280 12.72 -12.84 -0.89
CA LEU A 280 12.84 -13.80 0.21
C LEU A 280 13.85 -14.91 -0.17
N VAL A 281 14.81 -15.17 0.70
CA VAL A 281 15.75 -16.28 0.57
C VAL A 281 15.24 -17.43 1.41
N VAL A 282 15.03 -18.58 0.77
CA VAL A 282 14.52 -19.79 1.42
C VAL A 282 15.43 -20.97 1.18
N GLU A 283 15.47 -21.90 2.13
CA GLU A 283 16.09 -23.21 2.01
C GLU A 283 14.99 -24.26 1.87
N LYS A 284 15.04 -25.02 0.78
CA LYS A 284 14.11 -26.12 0.52
C LYS A 284 14.47 -27.35 1.35
N THR A 285 13.56 -28.31 1.41
CA THR A 285 13.75 -29.58 2.13
C THR A 285 14.93 -30.43 1.60
N ASP A 286 15.37 -30.20 0.36
CA ASP A 286 16.55 -30.85 -0.24
C ASP A 286 17.86 -30.06 0.03
N GLY A 287 17.82 -29.00 0.83
CA GLY A 287 18.97 -28.13 1.14
C GLY A 287 19.29 -27.08 0.08
N THR A 288 18.53 -27.01 -1.03
CA THR A 288 18.78 -26.00 -2.06
C THR A 288 18.29 -24.62 -1.63
N LEU A 289 19.09 -23.59 -1.92
CA LEU A 289 18.73 -22.21 -1.68
C LEU A 289 18.00 -21.62 -2.89
N GLU A 290 16.93 -20.90 -2.63
CA GLU A 290 16.16 -20.20 -3.66
C GLU A 290 15.85 -18.75 -3.27
N LYS A 291 15.94 -17.82 -4.24
CA LYS A 291 15.44 -16.45 -4.12
C LYS A 291 14.01 -16.38 -4.67
N VAL A 292 13.05 -16.13 -3.82
CA VAL A 292 11.64 -15.91 -4.18
C VAL A 292 11.42 -14.42 -4.42
N ILE A 293 11.29 -14.03 -5.70
CA ILE A 293 11.14 -12.63 -6.11
C ILE A 293 9.69 -12.17 -5.89
N SER A 294 8.72 -13.06 -6.17
CA SER A 294 7.29 -12.79 -6.03
C SER A 294 6.54 -14.07 -5.66
N GLY A 295 5.39 -13.92 -5.02
CA GLY A 295 4.55 -15.03 -4.59
C GLY A 295 3.87 -14.73 -3.26
N GLU A 296 3.25 -15.74 -2.67
CA GLU A 296 2.72 -15.71 -1.31
C GLU A 296 3.55 -16.64 -0.42
N CYS A 297 3.71 -16.25 0.83
CA CYS A 297 4.27 -17.10 1.86
C CYS A 297 3.22 -17.30 2.96
N ILE A 298 2.84 -18.56 3.18
CA ILE A 298 1.96 -18.95 4.27
C ILE A 298 2.84 -19.54 5.35
N ILE A 299 2.81 -18.96 6.53
CA ILE A 299 3.53 -19.48 7.70
C ILE A 299 2.88 -20.81 8.10
N LYS A 300 3.68 -21.84 8.29
CA LYS A 300 3.27 -23.12 8.86
C LYS A 300 3.62 -23.13 10.35
N ASN A 301 2.64 -23.45 11.16
CA ASN A 301 2.81 -23.67 12.61
C ASN A 301 3.43 -25.02 12.87
#